data_7781657759f3a90b161ade447e5e9dd5
#
_entry.id   7781657759f3a90b161ade447e5e9dd5
#
_cell.length_a   1.000
_cell.length_b   1.000
_cell.length_c   1.000
_cell.angle_alpha   90.00
_cell.angle_beta   90.00
_cell.angle_gamma   90.00
#
_symmetry.space_group_name_H-M   'P 1'
#
loop_
_entity.id
_entity.type
_entity.pdbx_description
1 polymer ?
#
loop_
_entity_poly.entity_id
_entity_poly.type
_entity_poly.pdbx_seq_one_letter_code
_entity_poly.pdbx_strand_id
1 'polypeptide(L)'
;MKIKSLEIRNFRGVKNLKLDLDETTVLIGENNTGKTSIMDALRLCLSEINPQQDLVFEPLDFHLPGHLSDPSSSDPIEITITFSEDFNGEWDEERSTILEEQRIVVLDSERRRHIHLHVSCQYDSSIRQFVQAITFLNQKGEIIDNISDRSYSTLAHQFEYYYLKALRDAGYHFDGTGPFWRPFLQDSQLSDDNKSAIESKLKEINDLIVSSHHSFDQVKTKLQELQKIVLVASQDVVDIEAVPNRTLDILSKSQVLIGTKTGSMIPLFRHGEGTQSLAVLMLFSAFLETQDQDATILALEEPEAHLHPSAVRILWRIVQTFAHQRIISTHSGELLSEVDIHHIRRLAQTPKGIQSFQLLRGQLTEEETRKFNYHIQRSRGELLFARCWLLVEGETEVWVYSAAATALGWNLHDIGVRIVEYQQSDVSMLAKVANALGISWYCVGDDDNNRLIVERKLKPLLKGSKEAEKMTFPYPNIETNLLQNGFGDVYEVFMSNHDRITTSINDPDYWEDYAKHFPKRSKVKAAFNVGLELETRGMESVSPQIRSVLDTVRSMSDGSDHD
;
A
#
# COMPACT_ATOMS: atom_id res chain seq x y z
N MET A 1 -9.03 -16.87 -13.41
CA MET A 1 -8.46 -17.58 -12.25
C MET A 1 -7.74 -16.56 -11.38
N LYS A 2 -7.86 -16.61 -10.04
CA LYS A 2 -7.24 -15.62 -9.13
C LYS A 2 -6.66 -16.30 -7.88
N ILE A 3 -5.64 -15.67 -7.31
CA ILE A 3 -5.02 -16.10 -6.05
C ILE A 3 -5.91 -15.64 -4.90
N LYS A 4 -6.29 -16.56 -4.02
CA LYS A 4 -7.11 -16.28 -2.84
C LYS A 4 -6.29 -16.05 -1.58
N SER A 5 -5.21 -16.81 -1.42
CA SER A 5 -4.31 -16.64 -0.28
C SER A 5 -2.87 -16.98 -0.63
N LEU A 6 -1.97 -16.35 0.13
CA LEU A 6 -0.55 -16.62 0.15
C LEU A 6 -0.12 -16.94 1.59
N GLU A 7 0.51 -18.09 1.78
CA GLU A 7 1.15 -18.45 3.04
C GLU A 7 2.67 -18.52 2.84
N ILE A 8 3.42 -17.85 3.70
CA ILE A 8 4.88 -17.80 3.65
C ILE A 8 5.43 -18.21 5.01
N ARG A 9 6.39 -19.13 5.02
CA ARG A 9 7.15 -19.53 6.20
C ARG A 9 8.64 -19.48 5.94
N ASN A 10 9.38 -18.93 6.88
CA ASN A 10 10.85 -18.87 6.92
C ASN A 10 11.49 -18.24 5.68
N PHE A 11 10.85 -17.26 5.05
CA PHE A 11 11.37 -16.57 3.89
C PHE A 11 11.80 -15.14 4.23
N ARG A 12 13.09 -14.86 4.18
CA ARG A 12 13.71 -13.57 4.50
C ARG A 12 13.28 -13.04 5.89
N GLY A 13 12.71 -11.83 5.95
CA GLY A 13 12.18 -11.25 7.19
C GLY A 13 10.87 -11.89 7.68
N VAL A 14 10.26 -12.77 6.89
CA VAL A 14 8.95 -13.38 7.20
C VAL A 14 9.14 -14.74 7.84
N LYS A 15 8.89 -14.84 9.14
CA LYS A 15 8.90 -16.13 9.84
C LYS A 15 7.63 -16.96 9.56
N ASN A 16 6.48 -16.33 9.64
CA ASN A 16 5.19 -16.94 9.33
C ASN A 16 4.18 -15.84 9.00
N LEU A 17 3.58 -15.91 7.83
CA LEU A 17 2.57 -14.97 7.35
C LEU A 17 1.50 -15.70 6.56
N LYS A 18 0.25 -15.38 6.84
CA LYS A 18 -0.89 -15.71 6.01
C LYS A 18 -1.53 -14.42 5.52
N LEU A 19 -1.75 -14.32 4.21
CA LEU A 19 -2.28 -13.14 3.55
C LEU A 19 -3.44 -13.55 2.64
N ASP A 20 -4.62 -13.00 2.90
CA ASP A 20 -5.77 -13.15 2.01
C ASP A 20 -5.72 -12.06 0.93
N LEU A 21 -5.91 -12.48 -0.32
CA LEU A 21 -5.84 -11.65 -1.51
C LEU A 21 -7.23 -11.54 -2.15
N ASP A 22 -7.59 -10.32 -2.53
CA ASP A 22 -8.78 -10.01 -3.29
C ASP A 22 -8.42 -9.65 -4.74
N GLU A 23 -9.41 -9.31 -5.55
CA GLU A 23 -9.21 -8.79 -6.91
C GLU A 23 -8.27 -7.58 -6.92
N THR A 24 -8.40 -6.71 -5.92
CA THR A 24 -7.45 -5.64 -5.67
C THR A 24 -6.92 -5.75 -4.25
N THR A 25 -5.62 -5.85 -4.09
CA THR A 25 -4.95 -5.92 -2.79
C THR A 25 -3.81 -4.90 -2.75
N VAL A 26 -3.86 -4.00 -1.77
CA VAL A 26 -2.84 -2.96 -1.57
C VAL A 26 -2.10 -3.22 -0.26
N LEU A 27 -0.83 -3.57 -0.37
CA LEU A 27 0.05 -3.87 0.75
C LEU A 27 0.70 -2.59 1.27
N ILE A 28 0.49 -2.30 2.55
CA ILE A 28 1.11 -1.16 3.23
C ILE A 28 1.82 -1.63 4.50
N GLY A 29 2.69 -0.81 5.02
CA GLY A 29 3.43 -1.06 6.27
C GLY A 29 4.75 -0.32 6.29
N GLU A 30 5.40 -0.31 7.44
CA GLU A 30 6.74 0.29 7.59
C GLU A 30 7.78 -0.43 6.72
N ASN A 31 8.97 0.19 6.61
CA ASN A 31 10.09 -0.49 6.00
C ASN A 31 10.39 -1.79 6.77
N ASN A 32 10.81 -2.81 6.06
CA ASN A 32 11.14 -4.11 6.65
C ASN A 32 9.94 -4.94 7.18
N THR A 33 8.69 -4.58 6.85
CA THR A 33 7.50 -5.39 7.19
C THR A 33 7.18 -6.48 6.16
N GLY A 34 8.12 -6.81 5.27
CA GLY A 34 7.99 -7.95 4.35
C GLY A 34 7.23 -7.68 3.06
N LYS A 35 6.88 -6.43 2.70
CA LYS A 35 6.20 -6.11 1.44
C LYS A 35 6.95 -6.65 0.22
N THR A 36 8.23 -6.30 0.08
CA THR A 36 9.10 -6.82 -0.99
C THR A 36 9.24 -8.33 -0.93
N SER A 37 9.34 -8.92 0.28
CA SER A 37 9.40 -10.39 0.43
C SER A 37 8.14 -11.08 -0.07
N ILE A 38 6.95 -10.50 0.15
CA ILE A 38 5.69 -11.00 -0.39
C ILE A 38 5.69 -10.93 -1.91
N MET A 39 6.10 -9.79 -2.48
CA MET A 39 6.16 -9.59 -3.93
C MET A 39 7.16 -10.54 -4.59
N ASP A 40 8.33 -10.73 -3.98
CA ASP A 40 9.35 -11.67 -4.46
C ASP A 40 8.90 -13.12 -4.31
N ALA A 41 8.18 -13.49 -3.24
CA ALA A 41 7.60 -14.83 -3.08
C ALA A 41 6.60 -15.15 -4.21
N LEU A 42 5.71 -14.20 -4.53
CA LEU A 42 4.80 -14.34 -5.67
C LEU A 42 5.56 -14.48 -6.99
N ARG A 43 6.56 -13.61 -7.23
CA ARG A 43 7.39 -13.64 -8.43
C ARG A 43 8.10 -14.99 -8.57
N LEU A 44 8.73 -15.45 -7.50
CA LEU A 44 9.49 -16.70 -7.49
C LEU A 44 8.59 -17.91 -7.80
N CYS A 45 7.38 -17.94 -7.26
CA CYS A 45 6.46 -19.07 -7.45
C CYS A 45 5.66 -19.02 -8.76
N LEU A 46 5.45 -17.84 -9.36
CA LEU A 46 4.49 -17.67 -10.48
C LEU A 46 5.14 -17.35 -11.81
N SER A 47 6.38 -16.79 -11.82
CA SER A 47 7.04 -16.42 -13.08
C SER A 47 7.37 -17.63 -13.94
N GLU A 48 7.70 -18.76 -13.33
CA GLU A 48 8.05 -19.98 -14.03
C GLU A 48 7.64 -21.21 -13.18
N ILE A 49 6.43 -21.71 -13.43
CA ILE A 49 5.94 -22.93 -12.79
C ILE A 49 6.47 -24.14 -13.55
N ASN A 50 7.71 -24.53 -13.29
CA ASN A 50 8.35 -25.69 -13.90
C ASN A 50 9.12 -26.49 -12.85
N PRO A 51 8.73 -27.74 -12.54
CA PRO A 51 9.41 -28.56 -11.53
C PRO A 51 10.84 -28.98 -11.92
N GLN A 52 11.18 -28.87 -13.20
CA GLN A 52 12.54 -29.19 -13.70
C GLN A 52 13.48 -27.98 -13.69
N GLN A 53 12.96 -26.79 -13.39
CA GLN A 53 13.75 -25.57 -13.34
C GLN A 53 14.16 -25.29 -11.90
N ASP A 54 15.45 -25.02 -11.72
CA ASP A 54 15.98 -24.61 -10.43
C ASP A 54 15.49 -23.18 -10.12
N LEU A 55 14.65 -23.05 -9.11
CA LEU A 55 14.34 -21.75 -8.53
C LEU A 55 15.62 -21.21 -7.87
N VAL A 56 15.95 -19.96 -8.12
CA VAL A 56 17.18 -19.37 -7.59
C VAL A 56 16.93 -18.90 -6.15
N PHE A 57 17.20 -19.79 -5.19
CA PHE A 57 17.25 -19.43 -3.77
C PHE A 57 18.68 -19.09 -3.36
N GLU A 58 18.81 -18.05 -2.55
CA GLU A 58 20.08 -17.61 -1.96
C GLU A 58 20.09 -17.87 -0.44
N PRO A 59 21.30 -17.96 0.19
CA PRO A 59 21.39 -18.14 1.65
C PRO A 59 20.62 -17.10 2.45
N LEU A 60 20.51 -15.86 1.94
CA LEU A 60 19.81 -14.76 2.58
C LEU A 60 18.27 -14.81 2.40
N ASP A 61 17.77 -15.75 1.61
CA ASP A 61 16.33 -15.97 1.51
C ASP A 61 15.76 -16.75 2.71
N PHE A 62 16.60 -17.41 3.49
CA PHE A 62 16.18 -18.09 4.71
C PHE A 62 15.96 -17.10 5.86
N HIS A 63 14.96 -17.35 6.70
CA HIS A 63 14.76 -16.59 7.92
C HIS A 63 15.80 -17.03 8.95
N LEU A 64 16.86 -16.22 9.12
CA LEU A 64 17.96 -16.52 10.01
C LEU A 64 17.76 -15.84 11.37
N PRO A 65 17.85 -16.56 12.49
CA PRO A 65 17.61 -16.02 13.83
C PRO A 65 18.73 -15.09 14.33
N GLY A 66 19.85 -14.96 13.62
CA GLY A 66 20.97 -14.09 13.99
C GLY A 66 22.00 -13.89 12.88
N HIS A 67 22.84 -12.88 13.02
CA HIS A 67 23.84 -12.47 12.01
C HIS A 67 24.88 -13.54 11.62
N LEU A 68 25.09 -14.53 12.47
CA LEU A 68 26.06 -15.62 12.22
C LEU A 68 25.36 -16.96 11.96
N SER A 69 24.05 -16.97 11.76
CA SER A 69 23.31 -18.20 11.52
C SER A 69 23.54 -18.67 10.08
N ASP A 70 23.74 -19.97 9.92
CA ASP A 70 23.88 -20.64 8.65
C ASP A 70 22.51 -21.16 8.18
N PRO A 71 22.19 -21.17 6.87
CA PRO A 71 20.94 -21.73 6.36
C PRO A 71 20.66 -23.17 6.80
N SER A 72 21.70 -23.95 7.12
CA SER A 72 21.56 -25.32 7.65
C SER A 72 20.91 -25.39 9.04
N SER A 73 20.88 -24.27 9.78
CA SER A 73 20.24 -24.15 11.08
C SER A 73 18.81 -23.58 11.00
N SER A 74 18.37 -23.21 9.81
CA SER A 74 17.04 -22.65 9.58
C SER A 74 16.03 -23.74 9.22
N ASP A 75 14.78 -23.52 9.62
CA ASP A 75 13.67 -24.31 9.11
C ASP A 75 13.52 -24.11 7.58
N PRO A 76 12.93 -25.08 6.85
CA PRO A 76 12.69 -24.94 5.42
C PRO A 76 11.88 -23.68 5.08
N ILE A 77 12.19 -23.08 3.94
CA ILE A 77 11.30 -22.10 3.32
C ILE A 77 10.08 -22.85 2.80
N GLU A 78 8.89 -22.37 3.11
CA GLU A 78 7.63 -22.88 2.56
C GLU A 78 6.79 -21.71 2.06
N ILE A 79 6.36 -21.76 0.80
CA ILE A 79 5.48 -20.77 0.18
C ILE A 79 4.32 -21.52 -0.44
N THR A 80 3.09 -21.23 0.01
CA THR A 80 1.88 -21.84 -0.54
C THR A 80 0.98 -20.78 -1.15
N ILE A 81 0.66 -20.92 -2.43
CA ILE A 81 -0.27 -20.07 -3.17
C ILE A 81 -1.54 -20.85 -3.41
N THR A 82 -2.66 -20.31 -2.96
CA THR A 82 -3.98 -20.93 -3.16
C THR A 82 -4.75 -20.16 -4.22
N PHE A 83 -5.05 -20.82 -5.33
CA PHE A 83 -6.06 -20.38 -6.29
C PHE A 83 -7.41 -20.96 -5.88
N SER A 84 -8.46 -20.16 -5.95
CA SER A 84 -9.79 -20.59 -5.52
C SER A 84 -10.90 -19.89 -6.28
N GLU A 85 -12.01 -20.59 -6.44
CA GLU A 85 -13.28 -20.00 -6.81
C GLU A 85 -13.86 -19.20 -5.63
N ASP A 86 -14.52 -18.06 -5.90
CA ASP A 86 -15.31 -17.34 -4.90
C ASP A 86 -16.68 -18.00 -4.67
N PHE A 87 -17.23 -18.60 -5.71
CA PHE A 87 -18.46 -19.40 -5.67
C PHE A 87 -18.35 -20.60 -6.61
N ASN A 88 -19.05 -21.67 -6.29
CA ASN A 88 -19.03 -22.90 -7.09
C ASN A 88 -19.45 -22.64 -8.55
N GLY A 89 -18.58 -23.00 -9.49
CA GLY A 89 -18.77 -22.81 -10.93
C GLY A 89 -18.34 -21.43 -11.44
N GLU A 90 -17.49 -20.71 -10.72
CA GLU A 90 -16.87 -19.48 -11.22
C GLU A 90 -15.89 -19.76 -12.37
N TRP A 91 -15.14 -20.88 -12.27
CA TRP A 91 -14.29 -21.29 -13.39
C TRP A 91 -15.15 -21.94 -14.48
N ASP A 92 -14.94 -21.55 -15.72
CA ASP A 92 -15.65 -22.12 -16.85
C ASP A 92 -15.46 -23.64 -16.96
N GLU A 93 -16.34 -24.30 -17.69
CA GLU A 93 -16.39 -25.77 -17.77
C GLU A 93 -15.13 -26.34 -18.44
N GLU A 94 -14.59 -25.66 -19.44
CA GLU A 94 -13.36 -26.07 -20.14
C GLU A 94 -12.15 -26.04 -19.22
N ARG A 95 -11.92 -24.93 -18.54
CA ARG A 95 -10.84 -24.74 -17.55
C ARG A 95 -10.96 -25.75 -16.41
N SER A 96 -12.16 -25.91 -15.87
CA SER A 96 -12.43 -26.83 -14.79
C SER A 96 -12.09 -28.26 -15.16
N THR A 97 -12.52 -28.72 -16.33
CA THR A 97 -12.24 -30.06 -16.84
C THR A 97 -10.76 -30.30 -17.02
N ILE A 98 -10.07 -29.37 -17.68
CA ILE A 98 -8.63 -29.46 -17.93
C ILE A 98 -7.84 -29.59 -16.61
N LEU A 99 -8.18 -28.79 -15.59
CA LEU A 99 -7.49 -28.79 -14.30
C LEU A 99 -7.82 -30.02 -13.44
N GLU A 100 -9.08 -30.49 -13.45
CA GLU A 100 -9.49 -31.70 -12.73
C GLU A 100 -8.82 -32.97 -13.31
N GLU A 101 -8.63 -33.06 -14.62
CA GLU A 101 -7.88 -34.15 -15.27
C GLU A 101 -6.43 -34.22 -14.77
N GLN A 102 -5.84 -33.10 -14.36
CA GLN A 102 -4.49 -33.06 -13.81
C GLN A 102 -4.41 -33.53 -12.34
N ARG A 103 -5.51 -33.78 -11.66
CA ARG A 103 -5.62 -34.21 -10.26
C ARG A 103 -5.04 -33.22 -9.24
N ILE A 104 -4.97 -31.94 -9.60
CA ILE A 104 -4.45 -30.86 -8.74
C ILE A 104 -5.55 -30.06 -8.07
N VAL A 105 -6.80 -30.28 -8.48
CA VAL A 105 -7.98 -29.59 -7.95
C VAL A 105 -8.49 -30.30 -6.69
N VAL A 106 -8.77 -29.50 -5.68
CA VAL A 106 -9.36 -29.93 -4.41
C VAL A 106 -10.69 -29.21 -4.22
N LEU A 107 -11.72 -29.91 -3.76
CA LEU A 107 -13.04 -29.33 -3.50
C LEU A 107 -13.24 -29.09 -2.01
N ASP A 108 -13.72 -27.90 -1.64
CA ASP A 108 -14.12 -27.61 -0.26
C ASP A 108 -15.54 -28.11 0.08
N SER A 109 -16.03 -27.81 1.28
CA SER A 109 -17.37 -28.19 1.75
C SER A 109 -18.52 -27.58 0.95
N GLU A 110 -18.26 -26.46 0.27
CA GLU A 110 -19.21 -25.73 -0.60
C GLU A 110 -19.04 -26.11 -2.08
N ARG A 111 -18.21 -27.13 -2.35
CA ARG A 111 -17.84 -27.61 -3.68
C ARG A 111 -17.15 -26.56 -4.56
N ARG A 112 -16.51 -25.55 -3.95
CA ARG A 112 -15.64 -24.63 -4.67
C ARG A 112 -14.31 -25.32 -4.95
N ARG A 113 -13.75 -25.03 -6.13
CA ARG A 113 -12.46 -25.57 -6.57
C ARG A 113 -11.31 -24.77 -5.97
N HIS A 114 -10.31 -25.48 -5.49
CA HIS A 114 -9.06 -24.92 -4.98
C HIS A 114 -7.88 -25.64 -5.60
N ILE A 115 -6.77 -24.89 -5.81
CA ILE A 115 -5.47 -25.45 -6.15
C ILE A 115 -4.46 -24.82 -5.19
N HIS A 116 -3.73 -25.67 -4.47
CA HIS A 116 -2.68 -25.26 -3.55
C HIS A 116 -1.32 -25.58 -4.16
N LEU A 117 -0.69 -24.57 -4.80
CA LEU A 117 0.68 -24.65 -5.29
C LEU A 117 1.64 -24.41 -4.13
N HIS A 118 2.51 -25.35 -3.84
CA HIS A 118 3.46 -25.31 -2.74
C HIS A 118 4.90 -25.38 -3.23
N VAL A 119 5.69 -24.43 -2.81
CA VAL A 119 7.12 -24.33 -3.07
C VAL A 119 7.85 -24.47 -1.75
N SER A 120 8.81 -25.41 -1.67
CA SER A 120 9.66 -25.58 -0.51
C SER A 120 11.13 -25.56 -0.90
N CYS A 121 11.97 -25.06 0.01
CA CYS A 121 13.43 -25.09 -0.14
C CYS A 121 14.09 -25.33 1.21
N GLN A 122 15.02 -26.28 1.23
CA GLN A 122 15.85 -26.60 2.40
C GLN A 122 17.32 -26.64 2.00
N TYR A 123 18.20 -26.18 2.87
CA TYR A 123 19.63 -26.34 2.67
C TYR A 123 20.10 -27.69 3.23
N ASP A 124 20.62 -28.52 2.36
CA ASP A 124 21.24 -29.81 2.76
C ASP A 124 22.73 -29.62 2.97
N SER A 125 23.17 -29.69 4.23
CA SER A 125 24.56 -29.51 4.63
C SER A 125 25.47 -30.67 4.17
N SER A 126 24.91 -31.85 3.88
CA SER A 126 25.68 -33.04 3.46
C SER A 126 26.15 -32.89 2.03
N ILE A 127 25.35 -32.33 1.15
CA ILE A 127 25.67 -32.06 -0.26
C ILE A 127 26.00 -30.59 -0.52
N ARG A 128 25.83 -29.71 0.49
CA ARG A 128 26.02 -28.25 0.43
C ARG A 128 25.25 -27.59 -0.70
N GLN A 129 23.99 -28.00 -0.89
CA GLN A 129 23.11 -27.49 -1.93
C GLN A 129 21.74 -27.20 -1.38
N PHE A 130 21.00 -26.36 -2.08
CA PHE A 130 19.59 -26.13 -1.83
C PHE A 130 18.77 -27.24 -2.48
N VAL A 131 18.01 -27.96 -1.67
CA VAL A 131 17.03 -28.94 -2.15
C VAL A 131 15.67 -28.25 -2.18
N GLN A 132 15.11 -28.14 -3.37
CA GLN A 132 13.85 -27.45 -3.61
C GLN A 132 12.82 -28.38 -4.23
N ALA A 133 11.56 -28.10 -3.99
CA ALA A 133 10.45 -28.81 -4.59
C ALA A 133 9.28 -27.88 -4.89
N ILE A 134 8.65 -28.07 -6.05
CA ILE A 134 7.36 -27.49 -6.39
C ILE A 134 6.35 -28.64 -6.37
N THR A 135 5.30 -28.53 -5.57
CA THR A 135 4.33 -29.60 -5.35
C THR A 135 2.92 -29.02 -5.27
N PHE A 136 1.90 -29.89 -5.22
CA PHE A 136 0.52 -29.52 -4.94
C PHE A 136 0.08 -30.15 -3.63
N LEU A 137 -0.75 -29.43 -2.85
CA LEU A 137 -1.26 -29.92 -1.57
C LEU A 137 -2.76 -30.23 -1.65
N ASN A 138 -3.15 -31.25 -0.88
CA ASN A 138 -4.57 -31.56 -0.67
C ASN A 138 -5.19 -30.66 0.42
N GLN A 139 -6.48 -30.82 0.73
CA GLN A 139 -7.18 -30.06 1.78
C GLN A 139 -6.54 -30.14 3.17
N LYS A 140 -5.81 -31.22 3.46
CA LYS A 140 -5.15 -31.41 4.75
C LYS A 140 -3.76 -30.79 4.80
N GLY A 141 -3.28 -30.21 3.69
CA GLY A 141 -1.92 -29.70 3.56
C GLY A 141 -0.87 -30.79 3.30
N GLU A 142 -1.28 -31.99 2.88
CA GLU A 142 -0.39 -33.07 2.52
C GLU A 142 -0.09 -33.01 1.02
N ILE A 143 1.12 -33.41 0.63
CA ILE A 143 1.56 -33.44 -0.77
C ILE A 143 0.69 -34.43 -1.56
N ILE A 144 0.25 -34.02 -2.75
CA ILE A 144 -0.42 -34.92 -3.69
C ILE A 144 0.64 -35.68 -4.49
N ASP A 145 0.69 -36.99 -4.30
CA ASP A 145 1.67 -37.84 -4.98
C ASP A 145 1.32 -38.09 -6.45
N ASN A 146 2.35 -38.47 -7.24
CA ASN A 146 2.22 -38.88 -8.64
C ASN A 146 1.61 -37.82 -9.57
N ILE A 147 1.90 -36.55 -9.32
CA ILE A 147 1.57 -35.46 -10.23
C ILE A 147 2.54 -35.45 -11.41
N SER A 148 2.02 -35.32 -12.63
CA SER A 148 2.82 -35.27 -13.85
C SER A 148 3.42 -33.88 -14.08
N ASP A 149 4.57 -33.79 -14.75
CA ASP A 149 5.16 -32.51 -15.16
C ASP A 149 4.20 -31.66 -16.02
N ARG A 150 3.33 -32.32 -16.78
CA ARG A 150 2.28 -31.65 -17.56
C ARG A 150 1.31 -30.85 -16.68
N SER A 151 1.06 -31.27 -15.44
CA SER A 151 0.13 -30.57 -14.55
C SER A 151 0.63 -29.17 -14.20
N TYR A 152 1.94 -28.98 -14.04
CA TYR A 152 2.57 -27.69 -13.76
C TYR A 152 2.44 -26.74 -14.96
N SER A 153 2.76 -27.21 -16.17
CA SER A 153 2.58 -26.42 -17.38
C SER A 153 1.11 -26.13 -17.67
N THR A 154 0.21 -27.08 -17.39
CA THR A 154 -1.24 -26.86 -17.53
C THR A 154 -1.71 -25.75 -16.61
N LEU A 155 -1.29 -25.73 -15.34
CA LEU A 155 -1.62 -24.64 -14.43
C LEU A 155 -1.01 -23.31 -14.92
N ALA A 156 0.25 -23.30 -15.34
CA ALA A 156 0.92 -22.10 -15.83
C ALA A 156 0.21 -21.45 -17.05
N HIS A 157 -0.46 -22.25 -17.89
CA HIS A 157 -1.23 -21.74 -19.04
C HIS A 157 -2.61 -21.20 -18.66
N GLN A 158 -3.04 -21.34 -17.40
CA GLN A 158 -4.36 -20.84 -16.96
C GLN A 158 -4.37 -19.37 -16.56
N PHE A 159 -3.21 -18.72 -16.45
CA PHE A 159 -3.09 -17.32 -16.10
C PHE A 159 -1.78 -16.74 -16.62
N GLU A 160 -1.74 -15.43 -16.74
CA GLU A 160 -0.53 -14.66 -17.02
C GLU A 160 -0.15 -13.86 -15.78
N TYR A 161 1.09 -13.99 -15.33
CA TYR A 161 1.61 -13.26 -14.19
C TYR A 161 2.62 -12.21 -14.63
N TYR A 162 2.35 -10.96 -14.28
CA TYR A 162 3.24 -9.84 -14.55
C TYR A 162 3.70 -9.20 -13.24
N TYR A 163 5.00 -9.04 -13.11
CA TYR A 163 5.63 -8.35 -12.00
C TYR A 163 6.40 -7.13 -12.50
N LEU A 164 6.02 -5.95 -11.99
CA LEU A 164 6.68 -4.68 -12.31
C LEU A 164 7.25 -4.10 -11.01
N LYS A 165 8.58 -4.11 -10.92
CA LYS A 165 9.31 -3.52 -9.81
C LYS A 165 9.68 -2.09 -10.16
N ALA A 166 9.31 -1.13 -9.29
CA ALA A 166 9.57 0.29 -9.41
C ALA A 166 9.85 0.69 -10.87
N LEU A 167 8.91 1.25 -11.57
CA LEU A 167 8.85 1.51 -13.04
C LEU A 167 10.08 2.22 -13.66
N ARG A 168 11.26 2.05 -13.04
CA ARG A 168 12.52 2.70 -13.41
C ARG A 168 13.14 2.16 -14.70
N ASP A 169 12.81 0.93 -15.07
CA ASP A 169 13.42 0.24 -16.21
C ASP A 169 12.53 0.26 -17.45
N ALA A 170 11.98 1.47 -17.79
CA ALA A 170 11.29 1.66 -19.06
C ALA A 170 12.15 1.15 -20.24
N GLY A 171 13.47 1.38 -20.19
CA GLY A 171 14.42 0.86 -21.15
C GLY A 171 14.42 -0.67 -21.22
N TYR A 172 14.46 -1.35 -20.09
CA TYR A 172 14.51 -2.81 -20.03
C TYR A 172 13.19 -3.48 -20.46
N HIS A 173 12.05 -2.95 -20.03
CA HIS A 173 10.76 -3.55 -20.33
C HIS A 173 10.30 -3.31 -21.76
N PHE A 174 10.67 -2.18 -22.36
CA PHE A 174 10.31 -1.76 -23.71
C PHE A 174 11.52 -1.58 -24.64
N ASP A 175 12.70 -2.06 -24.27
CA ASP A 175 13.80 -2.30 -25.19
C ASP A 175 13.49 -3.56 -26.00
N GLY A 176 14.02 -3.62 -27.23
CA GLY A 176 13.74 -4.69 -28.14
C GLY A 176 14.14 -6.10 -27.71
N THR A 177 14.84 -6.20 -26.60
CA THR A 177 15.13 -7.45 -25.89
C THR A 177 14.22 -7.70 -24.70
N GLY A 178 13.37 -6.71 -24.36
CA GLY A 178 12.47 -6.76 -23.22
C GLY A 178 11.32 -7.75 -23.40
N PRO A 179 10.80 -8.31 -22.29
CA PRO A 179 9.81 -9.39 -22.34
C PRO A 179 8.49 -8.96 -23.03
N PHE A 180 8.16 -7.67 -23.03
CA PHE A 180 6.92 -7.17 -23.64
C PHE A 180 7.03 -6.94 -25.15
N TRP A 181 8.23 -6.66 -25.68
CA TRP A 181 8.45 -6.45 -27.12
C TRP A 181 8.91 -7.70 -27.86
N ARG A 182 9.57 -8.63 -27.18
CA ARG A 182 10.15 -9.83 -27.77
C ARG A 182 9.19 -10.65 -28.62
N PRO A 183 7.89 -10.83 -28.29
CA PRO A 183 6.94 -11.53 -29.13
C PRO A 183 6.67 -10.84 -30.49
N PHE A 184 6.92 -9.54 -30.58
CA PHE A 184 6.72 -8.76 -31.81
C PHE A 184 7.97 -8.66 -32.67
N LEU A 185 9.09 -9.26 -32.24
CA LEU A 185 10.43 -8.87 -32.68
C LEU A 185 11.23 -9.89 -33.49
N GLN A 186 10.70 -11.01 -33.96
CA GLN A 186 11.52 -11.99 -34.65
C GLN A 186 11.39 -11.95 -36.18
N ASP A 187 12.50 -11.53 -36.81
CA ASP A 187 13.15 -11.83 -38.09
C ASP A 187 13.13 -10.87 -39.30
N SER A 188 14.30 -10.30 -39.69
CA SER A 188 14.89 -10.20 -41.07
C SER A 188 16.07 -9.22 -41.26
N GLN A 189 16.92 -9.41 -42.29
CA GLN A 189 18.16 -8.64 -42.59
C GLN A 189 18.09 -7.76 -43.85
N LEU A 190 18.72 -6.56 -43.81
CA LEU A 190 18.84 -5.61 -44.92
C LEU A 190 20.29 -5.12 -45.15
N SER A 191 20.71 -4.82 -46.43
CA SER A 191 22.05 -4.41 -46.83
C SER A 191 22.27 -2.89 -46.95
N ASP A 192 23.53 -2.43 -46.82
CA ASP A 192 23.93 -1.02 -46.60
C ASP A 192 23.72 -0.03 -47.77
N ASP A 193 23.63 -0.48 -49.02
CA ASP A 193 23.58 0.39 -50.22
C ASP A 193 22.25 1.12 -50.43
N ASN A 194 21.24 0.77 -49.70
CA ASN A 194 19.90 1.33 -49.83
C ASN A 194 19.48 2.25 -48.66
N LYS A 195 20.42 2.66 -47.81
CA LYS A 195 20.13 3.38 -46.56
C LYS A 195 19.19 4.58 -46.72
N SER A 196 19.48 5.48 -47.65
CA SER A 196 18.71 6.71 -47.81
C SER A 196 17.34 6.45 -48.47
N ALA A 197 17.25 5.50 -49.42
CA ALA A 197 15.99 5.10 -50.03
C ALA A 197 15.13 4.25 -49.06
N ILE A 198 15.79 3.50 -48.21
CA ILE A 198 15.19 2.71 -47.14
C ILE A 198 14.70 3.63 -46.01
N GLU A 199 15.44 4.66 -45.61
CA GLU A 199 14.98 5.61 -44.59
C GLU A 199 13.66 6.30 -44.96
N SER A 200 13.50 6.71 -46.22
CA SER A 200 12.22 7.23 -46.69
C SER A 200 11.12 6.16 -46.72
N LYS A 201 11.44 4.94 -47.19
CA LYS A 201 10.51 3.82 -47.22
C LYS A 201 10.23 3.25 -45.82
N LEU A 202 11.23 3.28 -44.96
CA LEU A 202 11.08 2.85 -43.56
C LEU A 202 10.14 3.76 -42.78
N LYS A 203 10.13 5.06 -43.13
CA LYS A 203 9.14 5.98 -42.56
C LYS A 203 7.73 5.66 -43.04
N GLU A 204 7.56 5.32 -44.34
CA GLU A 204 6.27 4.85 -44.85
C GLU A 204 5.87 3.49 -44.27
N ILE A 205 6.85 2.60 -44.10
CA ILE A 205 6.64 1.29 -43.47
C ILE A 205 6.35 1.44 -41.96
N ASN A 206 7.01 2.36 -41.27
CA ASN A 206 6.71 2.70 -39.89
C ASN A 206 5.24 3.13 -39.74
N ASP A 207 4.81 4.06 -40.55
CA ASP A 207 3.44 4.56 -40.55
C ASP A 207 2.43 3.45 -40.89
N LEU A 208 2.80 2.56 -41.82
CA LEU A 208 1.99 1.42 -42.21
C LEU A 208 1.93 0.33 -41.10
N ILE A 209 3.05 0.05 -40.44
CA ILE A 209 3.12 -0.92 -39.34
C ILE A 209 2.34 -0.38 -38.13
N VAL A 210 2.54 0.88 -37.76
CA VAL A 210 1.83 1.53 -36.67
C VAL A 210 0.32 1.57 -36.95
N SER A 211 -0.10 1.88 -38.17
CA SER A 211 -1.53 1.94 -38.53
C SER A 211 -2.18 0.57 -38.75
N SER A 212 -1.42 -0.45 -39.17
CA SER A 212 -1.96 -1.79 -39.39
C SER A 212 -1.94 -2.70 -38.15
N HIS A 213 -1.15 -2.37 -37.12
CA HIS A 213 -1.17 -3.06 -35.85
C HIS A 213 -2.12 -2.34 -34.89
N HIS A 214 -3.26 -2.92 -34.67
CA HIS A 214 -4.29 -2.38 -33.75
C HIS A 214 -3.74 -2.03 -32.37
N SER A 215 -2.75 -2.81 -31.88
CA SER A 215 -2.04 -2.56 -30.63
C SER A 215 -1.23 -1.26 -30.62
N PHE A 216 -0.55 -0.91 -31.71
CA PHE A 216 0.22 0.33 -31.80
C PHE A 216 -0.68 1.56 -31.92
N ASP A 217 -1.80 1.43 -32.63
CA ASP A 217 -2.78 2.50 -32.73
C ASP A 217 -3.47 2.78 -31.39
N GLN A 218 -3.76 1.73 -30.63
CA GLN A 218 -4.26 1.84 -29.26
C GLN A 218 -3.23 2.49 -28.32
N VAL A 219 -1.96 2.09 -28.42
CA VAL A 219 -0.86 2.69 -27.66
C VAL A 219 -0.74 4.17 -27.97
N LYS A 220 -0.73 4.54 -29.27
CA LYS A 220 -0.66 5.94 -29.71
C LYS A 220 -1.84 6.74 -29.18
N THR A 221 -3.05 6.19 -29.26
CA THR A 221 -4.27 6.82 -28.75
C THR A 221 -4.20 7.02 -27.24
N LYS A 222 -3.78 6.01 -26.49
CA LYS A 222 -3.63 6.11 -25.03
C LYS A 222 -2.51 7.07 -24.60
N LEU A 223 -1.41 7.08 -25.31
CA LEU A 223 -0.33 8.06 -25.06
C LEU A 223 -0.77 9.49 -25.38
N GLN A 224 -1.63 9.68 -26.40
CA GLN A 224 -2.27 10.97 -26.67
C GLN A 224 -3.30 11.37 -25.60
N GLU A 225 -3.95 10.40 -24.96
CA GLU A 225 -4.81 10.65 -23.80
C GLU A 225 -3.97 11.05 -22.56
N LEU A 226 -2.80 10.43 -22.35
CA LEU A 226 -1.83 10.82 -21.33
C LEU A 226 -1.39 12.27 -21.47
N GLN A 227 -1.16 12.70 -22.69
CA GLN A 227 -0.75 14.06 -23.00
C GLN A 227 -1.72 15.12 -22.45
N LYS A 228 -3.01 14.78 -22.38
CA LYS A 228 -4.06 15.62 -21.79
C LYS A 228 -4.05 15.65 -20.26
N ILE A 229 -3.35 14.73 -19.63
CA ILE A 229 -3.43 14.44 -18.20
C ILE A 229 -2.12 14.79 -17.48
N VAL A 230 -0.98 14.54 -18.09
CA VAL A 230 0.33 14.98 -17.62
C VAL A 230 0.54 16.40 -18.12
N LEU A 231 0.98 17.32 -17.26
CA LEU A 231 1.39 18.69 -17.60
C LEU A 231 2.69 18.71 -18.44
N VAL A 232 2.70 17.95 -19.50
CA VAL A 232 3.63 18.12 -20.62
C VAL A 232 3.08 19.31 -21.41
N ALA A 233 3.91 20.21 -21.84
CA ALA A 233 3.47 21.42 -22.54
C ALA A 233 2.40 21.09 -23.59
N SER A 234 1.34 21.89 -23.68
CA SER A 234 0.10 21.63 -24.44
C SER A 234 0.29 21.40 -25.96
N GLN A 235 1.53 21.24 -26.43
CA GLN A 235 1.91 21.09 -27.83
C GLN A 235 2.77 19.84 -28.12
N ASP A 236 2.97 18.94 -27.13
CA ASP A 236 3.78 17.74 -27.35
C ASP A 236 3.05 16.73 -28.23
N VAL A 237 3.77 16.10 -29.16
CA VAL A 237 3.25 15.06 -30.04
C VAL A 237 3.88 13.73 -29.64
N VAL A 238 3.06 12.71 -29.45
CA VAL A 238 3.51 11.35 -29.21
C VAL A 238 3.50 10.59 -30.52
N ASP A 239 4.62 9.96 -30.86
CA ASP A 239 4.73 9.07 -31.99
C ASP A 239 5.54 7.83 -31.64
N ILE A 240 5.35 6.75 -32.42
CA ILE A 240 6.07 5.50 -32.28
C ILE A 240 6.98 5.35 -33.47
N GLU A 241 8.28 5.30 -33.22
CA GLU A 241 9.27 5.01 -34.26
C GLU A 241 9.67 3.54 -34.16
N ALA A 242 9.32 2.79 -35.20
CA ALA A 242 9.43 1.35 -35.25
C ALA A 242 10.44 0.87 -36.29
N VAL A 243 11.64 1.47 -36.43
CA VAL A 243 12.54 1.05 -37.50
C VAL A 243 14.02 1.05 -37.17
N PRO A 244 14.68 -0.10 -37.18
CA PRO A 244 16.06 -0.27 -37.60
C PRO A 244 16.36 -1.50 -38.50
N ASN A 245 17.62 -1.73 -38.86
CA ASN A 245 18.22 -2.42 -39.99
C ASN A 245 17.98 -3.93 -40.21
N ARG A 246 17.28 -4.60 -39.35
CA ARG A 246 16.71 -5.95 -39.56
C ARG A 246 15.31 -5.91 -39.03
N THR A 247 14.43 -6.76 -39.47
CA THR A 247 13.05 -6.73 -38.97
C THR A 247 12.99 -6.98 -37.47
N LEU A 248 13.88 -7.80 -36.91
CA LEU A 248 14.12 -7.99 -35.47
C LEU A 248 14.78 -6.76 -34.83
N ASP A 249 15.79 -6.20 -35.46
CA ASP A 249 16.49 -5.00 -34.98
C ASP A 249 15.62 -3.74 -35.17
N ILE A 250 14.69 -3.75 -36.12
CA ILE A 250 13.71 -2.71 -36.36
C ILE A 250 12.74 -2.63 -35.19
N LEU A 251 12.21 -3.75 -34.80
CA LEU A 251 11.28 -3.82 -33.69
C LEU A 251 12.03 -3.67 -32.33
N SER A 252 13.25 -4.24 -32.20
CA SER A 252 14.06 -4.11 -30.97
C SER A 252 14.57 -2.70 -30.68
N LYS A 253 14.56 -1.81 -31.67
CA LYS A 253 14.89 -0.39 -31.49
C LYS A 253 13.68 0.52 -31.62
N SER A 254 12.47 -0.04 -31.63
CA SER A 254 11.27 0.78 -31.52
C SER A 254 11.33 1.62 -30.27
N GLN A 255 11.20 2.92 -30.41
CA GLN A 255 11.29 3.86 -29.31
C GLN A 255 10.00 4.67 -29.24
N VAL A 256 9.49 4.82 -28.06
CA VAL A 256 8.44 5.80 -27.81
C VAL A 256 9.08 7.17 -27.74
N LEU A 257 8.65 8.07 -28.64
CA LEU A 257 9.12 9.44 -28.70
C LEU A 257 8.04 10.38 -28.17
N ILE A 258 8.42 11.30 -27.32
CA ILE A 258 7.56 12.38 -26.83
C ILE A 258 8.16 13.71 -27.23
N GLY A 259 7.34 14.60 -27.80
CA GLY A 259 7.78 15.92 -28.23
C GLY A 259 6.63 16.88 -28.49
N THR A 260 6.94 18.13 -28.82
CA THR A 260 5.93 19.12 -29.22
C THR A 260 5.63 19.03 -30.72
N LYS A 261 4.45 19.50 -31.15
CA LYS A 261 4.06 19.54 -32.56
C LYS A 261 5.04 20.28 -33.47
N THR A 262 5.84 21.18 -32.88
CA THR A 262 6.82 22.05 -33.56
C THR A 262 8.25 21.85 -33.07
N GLY A 263 8.47 20.95 -32.09
CA GLY A 263 9.75 20.70 -31.46
C GLY A 263 10.35 19.34 -31.81
N SER A 264 11.52 19.08 -31.25
CA SER A 264 12.20 17.79 -31.41
C SER A 264 11.45 16.68 -30.66
N MET A 265 11.28 15.54 -31.32
CA MET A 265 10.83 14.31 -30.67
C MET A 265 11.99 13.72 -29.86
N ILE A 266 11.76 13.44 -28.61
CA ILE A 266 12.78 12.95 -27.67
C ILE A 266 12.38 11.54 -27.22
N PRO A 267 13.29 10.56 -27.25
CA PRO A 267 13.03 9.22 -26.73
C PRO A 267 12.55 9.23 -25.29
N LEU A 268 11.57 8.39 -24.97
CA LEU A 268 10.96 8.31 -23.66
C LEU A 268 11.99 8.15 -22.55
N PHE A 269 13.04 7.35 -22.74
CA PHE A 269 14.10 7.13 -21.75
C PHE A 269 14.96 8.39 -21.43
N ARG A 270 14.81 9.47 -22.22
CA ARG A 270 15.46 10.77 -21.98
C ARG A 270 14.55 11.77 -21.24
N HIS A 271 13.32 11.41 -20.99
CA HIS A 271 12.41 12.21 -20.17
C HIS A 271 12.65 11.97 -18.68
N GLY A 272 12.08 12.83 -17.82
CA GLY A 272 12.14 12.65 -16.38
C GLY A 272 11.46 11.35 -15.94
N GLU A 273 11.96 10.73 -14.87
CA GLU A 273 11.51 9.41 -14.37
C GLU A 273 9.99 9.29 -14.19
N GLY A 274 9.33 10.35 -13.73
CA GLY A 274 7.87 10.35 -13.60
C GLY A 274 7.12 10.22 -14.93
N THR A 275 7.62 10.86 -15.99
CA THR A 275 7.04 10.71 -17.35
C THR A 275 7.28 9.31 -17.88
N GLN A 276 8.47 8.77 -17.65
CA GLN A 276 8.83 7.40 -18.04
C GLN A 276 7.90 6.39 -17.34
N SER A 277 7.72 6.49 -16.02
CA SER A 277 6.88 5.59 -15.24
C SER A 277 5.43 5.57 -15.71
N LEU A 278 4.84 6.74 -15.95
CA LEU A 278 3.47 6.81 -16.48
C LEU A 278 3.35 6.23 -17.88
N ALA A 279 4.31 6.53 -18.75
CA ALA A 279 4.31 6.00 -20.13
C ALA A 279 4.46 4.47 -20.14
N VAL A 280 5.34 3.91 -19.30
CA VAL A 280 5.47 2.45 -19.13
C VAL A 280 4.15 1.81 -18.73
N LEU A 281 3.47 2.38 -17.74
CA LEU A 281 2.17 1.86 -17.30
C LEU A 281 1.12 1.90 -18.39
N MET A 282 1.09 2.97 -19.19
CA MET A 282 0.10 3.06 -20.26
C MET A 282 0.42 2.15 -21.44
N LEU A 283 1.69 1.99 -21.79
CA LEU A 283 2.12 0.99 -22.76
C LEU A 283 1.77 -0.41 -22.29
N PHE A 284 2.00 -0.69 -21.01
CA PHE A 284 1.61 -1.94 -20.41
C PHE A 284 0.09 -2.14 -20.36
N SER A 285 -0.69 -1.08 -20.10
CA SER A 285 -2.15 -1.12 -20.21
C SER A 285 -2.60 -1.50 -21.60
N ALA A 286 -2.03 -0.86 -22.64
CA ALA A 286 -2.35 -1.16 -24.01
C ALA A 286 -1.95 -2.60 -24.41
N PHE A 287 -0.82 -3.09 -23.88
CA PHE A 287 -0.42 -4.48 -24.06
C PHE A 287 -1.44 -5.45 -23.43
N LEU A 288 -1.86 -5.22 -22.19
CA LEU A 288 -2.85 -6.07 -21.51
C LEU A 288 -4.21 -6.11 -22.23
N GLU A 289 -4.60 -5.03 -22.89
CA GLU A 289 -5.83 -5.03 -23.70
C GLU A 289 -5.77 -5.97 -24.92
N THR A 290 -4.58 -6.41 -25.31
CA THR A 290 -4.39 -7.41 -26.38
C THR A 290 -4.36 -8.84 -25.84
N GLN A 291 -4.32 -9.03 -24.51
CA GLN A 291 -4.28 -10.34 -23.86
C GLN A 291 -5.68 -10.73 -23.35
N ASP A 292 -5.83 -11.98 -22.97
CA ASP A 292 -7.04 -12.45 -22.28
C ASP A 292 -7.07 -11.88 -20.86
N GLN A 293 -7.88 -10.85 -20.66
CA GLN A 293 -7.93 -10.11 -19.39
C GLN A 293 -8.41 -10.96 -18.20
N ASP A 294 -9.21 -11.99 -18.46
CA ASP A 294 -9.80 -12.82 -17.40
C ASP A 294 -8.79 -13.73 -16.68
N ALA A 295 -7.59 -13.84 -17.20
CA ALA A 295 -6.54 -14.70 -16.68
C ALA A 295 -5.30 -13.94 -16.18
N THR A 296 -5.32 -12.60 -16.12
CA THR A 296 -4.13 -11.81 -15.78
C THR A 296 -4.03 -11.49 -14.29
N ILE A 297 -2.85 -11.70 -13.71
CA ILE A 297 -2.47 -11.33 -12.35
C ILE A 297 -1.31 -10.33 -12.43
N LEU A 298 -1.52 -9.13 -11.91
CA LEU A 298 -0.55 -8.05 -11.94
C LEU A 298 -0.01 -7.74 -10.54
N ALA A 299 1.29 -7.79 -10.37
CA ALA A 299 1.99 -7.39 -9.17
C ALA A 299 2.82 -6.13 -9.42
N LEU A 300 2.53 -5.05 -8.69
CA LEU A 300 3.21 -3.75 -8.80
C LEU A 300 3.92 -3.41 -7.50
N GLU A 301 5.22 -3.19 -7.54
CA GLU A 301 6.00 -2.74 -6.38
C GLU A 301 6.30 -1.24 -6.52
N GLU A 302 5.75 -0.46 -5.58
CA GLU A 302 5.93 1.00 -5.48
C GLU A 302 5.74 1.73 -6.84
N PRO A 303 4.60 1.53 -7.51
CA PRO A 303 4.40 2.08 -8.86
C PRO A 303 4.36 3.61 -8.89
N GLU A 304 4.19 4.24 -7.74
CA GLU A 304 4.22 5.69 -7.55
C GLU A 304 5.62 6.29 -7.41
N ALA A 305 6.66 5.48 -7.34
CA ALA A 305 8.02 5.98 -7.18
C ALA A 305 8.35 7.03 -8.25
N HIS A 306 8.88 8.19 -7.82
CA HIS A 306 9.24 9.35 -8.65
C HIS A 306 8.06 10.10 -9.31
N LEU A 307 6.79 9.75 -8.99
CA LEU A 307 5.64 10.46 -9.49
C LEU A 307 5.31 11.70 -8.64
N HIS A 308 4.92 12.78 -9.32
CA HIS A 308 4.31 13.92 -8.64
C HIS A 308 2.96 13.49 -8.02
N PRO A 309 2.54 14.02 -6.85
CA PRO A 309 1.29 13.64 -6.19
C PRO A 309 0.05 13.63 -7.10
N SER A 310 -0.08 14.61 -8.01
CA SER A 310 -1.18 14.62 -8.97
C SER A 310 -1.14 13.45 -9.96
N ALA A 311 0.05 12.96 -10.30
CA ALA A 311 0.23 11.83 -11.20
C ALA A 311 -0.07 10.49 -10.50
N VAL A 312 0.12 10.40 -9.18
CA VAL A 312 -0.22 9.21 -8.39
C VAL A 312 -1.72 8.91 -8.44
N ARG A 313 -2.58 9.93 -8.42
CA ARG A 313 -4.03 9.76 -8.57
C ARG A 313 -4.42 9.23 -9.96
N ILE A 314 -3.70 9.68 -10.98
CA ILE A 314 -3.89 9.21 -12.35
C ILE A 314 -3.43 7.76 -12.47
N LEU A 315 -2.26 7.44 -11.91
CA LEU A 315 -1.75 6.09 -11.80
C LEU A 315 -2.82 5.13 -11.24
N TRP A 316 -3.45 5.48 -10.13
CA TRP A 316 -4.48 4.63 -9.53
C TRP A 316 -5.64 4.35 -10.48
N ARG A 317 -6.13 5.39 -11.19
CA ARG A 317 -7.19 5.23 -12.19
C ARG A 317 -6.78 4.30 -13.33
N ILE A 318 -5.54 4.41 -13.80
CA ILE A 318 -5.01 3.53 -14.82
C ILE A 318 -4.93 2.09 -14.28
N VAL A 319 -4.38 1.91 -13.08
CA VAL A 319 -4.23 0.60 -12.46
C VAL A 319 -5.60 -0.09 -12.24
N GLN A 320 -6.65 0.67 -11.94
CA GLN A 320 -8.01 0.13 -11.82
C GLN A 320 -8.56 -0.43 -13.13
N THR A 321 -8.07 0.00 -14.28
CA THR A 321 -8.48 -0.54 -15.59
C THR A 321 -7.70 -1.79 -15.99
N PHE A 322 -6.62 -2.13 -15.26
CA PHE A 322 -5.81 -3.30 -15.55
C PHE A 322 -6.42 -4.56 -14.98
N ALA A 323 -6.10 -5.66 -15.62
CA ALA A 323 -6.02 -7.01 -15.12
C ALA A 323 -7.18 -7.47 -14.21
N HIS A 324 -7.41 -8.73 -14.21
CA HIS A 324 -8.41 -9.37 -13.36
C HIS A 324 -8.01 -9.31 -11.87
N GLN A 325 -6.72 -9.49 -11.54
CA GLN A 325 -6.22 -9.38 -10.17
C GLN A 325 -4.99 -8.47 -10.08
N ARG A 326 -4.98 -7.59 -9.08
CA ARG A 326 -3.93 -6.59 -8.83
C ARG A 326 -3.42 -6.68 -7.41
N ILE A 327 -2.11 -6.85 -7.25
CA ILE A 327 -1.43 -6.87 -5.97
C ILE A 327 -0.39 -5.75 -5.99
N ILE A 328 -0.53 -4.77 -5.12
CA ILE A 328 0.25 -3.52 -5.18
C ILE A 328 0.90 -3.30 -3.82
N SER A 329 2.20 -3.05 -3.78
CA SER A 329 2.84 -2.51 -2.58
C SER A 329 3.07 -1.02 -2.73
N THR A 330 2.84 -0.24 -1.66
CA THR A 330 2.97 1.22 -1.70
C THR A 330 3.41 1.81 -0.37
N HIS A 331 4.11 2.94 -0.46
CA HIS A 331 4.41 3.85 0.64
C HIS A 331 3.73 5.23 0.45
N SER A 332 2.92 5.40 -0.59
CA SER A 332 2.30 6.68 -0.93
C SER A 332 0.97 6.87 -0.21
N GLY A 333 0.92 7.84 0.69
CA GLY A 333 -0.34 8.29 1.26
C GLY A 333 -1.31 8.88 0.23
N GLU A 334 -0.78 9.52 -0.84
CA GLU A 334 -1.60 10.03 -1.95
C GLU A 334 -2.29 8.90 -2.70
N LEU A 335 -1.61 7.75 -2.92
CA LEU A 335 -2.23 6.59 -3.52
C LEU A 335 -3.31 6.03 -2.61
N LEU A 336 -3.03 5.91 -1.30
CA LEU A 336 -3.99 5.39 -0.32
C LEU A 336 -5.23 6.27 -0.18
N SER A 337 -5.15 7.57 -0.49
CA SER A 337 -6.30 8.46 -0.49
C SER A 337 -7.34 8.12 -1.56
N GLU A 338 -6.95 7.37 -2.59
CA GLU A 338 -7.82 6.96 -3.70
C GLU A 338 -8.26 5.47 -3.57
N VAL A 339 -7.63 4.70 -2.65
CA VAL A 339 -7.88 3.26 -2.46
C VAL A 339 -9.02 3.04 -1.46
N ASP A 340 -9.95 2.14 -1.79
CA ASP A 340 -10.96 1.69 -0.82
C ASP A 340 -10.27 0.94 0.34
N ILE A 341 -10.64 1.29 1.57
CA ILE A 341 -10.04 0.73 2.79
C ILE A 341 -10.10 -0.80 2.86
N HIS A 342 -11.10 -1.42 2.25
CA HIS A 342 -11.27 -2.88 2.22
C HIS A 342 -10.20 -3.58 1.35
N HIS A 343 -9.56 -2.87 0.43
CA HIS A 343 -8.48 -3.40 -0.41
C HIS A 343 -7.12 -3.37 0.31
N ILE A 344 -7.04 -2.65 1.43
CA ILE A 344 -5.78 -2.45 2.14
C ILE A 344 -5.45 -3.65 3.04
N ARG A 345 -4.20 -4.09 2.97
CA ARG A 345 -3.57 -5.05 3.88
C ARG A 345 -2.40 -4.37 4.56
N ARG A 346 -2.57 -4.02 5.83
CA ARG A 346 -1.49 -3.43 6.62
C ARG A 346 -0.62 -4.52 7.22
N LEU A 347 0.66 -4.48 6.91
CA LEU A 347 1.66 -5.36 7.49
C LEU A 347 2.32 -4.64 8.68
N ALA A 348 2.36 -5.30 9.81
CA ALA A 348 3.03 -4.78 10.99
C ALA A 348 3.87 -5.84 11.68
N GLN A 349 5.01 -5.42 12.25
CA GLN A 349 5.82 -6.25 13.11
C GLN A 349 5.13 -6.38 14.47
N THR A 350 4.96 -7.61 14.92
CA THR A 350 4.39 -7.94 16.22
C THR A 350 5.33 -8.87 16.98
N PRO A 351 5.15 -9.11 18.29
CA PRO A 351 5.92 -10.12 19.02
C PRO A 351 5.86 -11.54 18.42
N LYS A 352 4.80 -11.81 17.62
CA LYS A 352 4.62 -13.08 16.92
C LYS A 352 5.23 -13.08 15.51
N GLY A 353 5.94 -12.03 15.11
CA GLY A 353 6.46 -11.80 13.78
C GLY A 353 5.57 -10.87 12.95
N ILE A 354 5.80 -10.83 11.64
CA ILE A 354 5.01 -10.01 10.72
C ILE A 354 3.59 -10.56 10.62
N GLN A 355 2.61 -9.69 10.81
CA GLN A 355 1.19 -10.02 10.66
C GLN A 355 0.51 -9.09 9.65
N SER A 356 -0.50 -9.62 8.99
CA SER A 356 -1.38 -8.86 8.08
C SER A 356 -2.67 -8.51 8.79
N PHE A 357 -3.08 -7.25 8.67
CA PHE A 357 -4.30 -6.69 9.22
C PHE A 357 -5.15 -6.09 8.10
N GLN A 358 -6.47 -6.26 8.19
CA GLN A 358 -7.41 -5.77 7.19
C GLN A 358 -8.77 -5.43 7.81
N LEU A 359 -9.45 -4.47 7.21
CA LEU A 359 -10.84 -4.18 7.52
C LEU A 359 -11.74 -5.06 6.65
N LEU A 360 -12.47 -5.98 7.26
CA LEU A 360 -13.40 -6.85 6.55
C LEU A 360 -14.69 -6.08 6.17
N ARG A 361 -15.28 -6.45 5.03
CA ARG A 361 -16.59 -5.92 4.63
C ARG A 361 -17.63 -6.26 5.69
N GLY A 362 -18.48 -5.27 6.05
CA GLY A 362 -19.49 -5.41 7.09
C GLY A 362 -19.04 -5.04 8.50
N GLN A 363 -17.75 -4.79 8.76
CA GLN A 363 -17.28 -4.25 10.05
C GLN A 363 -17.63 -2.77 10.25
N LEU A 364 -17.78 -2.03 9.17
CA LEU A 364 -18.31 -0.67 9.14
C LEU A 364 -19.61 -0.64 8.35
N THR A 365 -20.51 0.27 8.73
CA THR A 365 -21.65 0.63 7.90
C THR A 365 -21.21 1.43 6.68
N GLU A 366 -22.06 1.58 5.66
CA GLU A 366 -21.74 2.40 4.49
C GLU A 366 -21.47 3.88 4.87
N GLU A 367 -22.21 4.41 5.86
CA GLU A 367 -22.01 5.77 6.36
C GLU A 367 -20.66 5.92 7.06
N GLU A 368 -20.28 4.97 7.92
CA GLU A 368 -18.97 4.94 8.59
C GLU A 368 -17.85 4.85 7.56
N THR A 369 -17.99 3.98 6.55
CA THR A 369 -16.99 3.83 5.47
C THR A 369 -16.83 5.15 4.69
N ARG A 370 -17.91 5.84 4.34
CA ARG A 370 -17.83 7.15 3.66
C ARG A 370 -17.15 8.21 4.53
N LYS A 371 -17.48 8.28 5.82
CA LYS A 371 -16.84 9.20 6.77
C LYS A 371 -15.36 8.91 6.91
N PHE A 372 -14.98 7.64 7.01
CA PHE A 372 -13.58 7.25 7.11
C PHE A 372 -12.80 7.57 5.83
N ASN A 373 -13.34 7.27 4.65
CA ASN A 373 -12.72 7.63 3.38
C ASN A 373 -12.49 9.15 3.26
N TYR A 374 -13.43 9.97 3.76
CA TYR A 374 -13.22 11.42 3.82
C TYR A 374 -12.04 11.80 4.73
N HIS A 375 -11.87 11.13 5.88
CA HIS A 375 -10.70 11.32 6.74
C HIS A 375 -9.39 10.97 6.05
N ILE A 376 -9.35 9.83 5.36
CA ILE A 376 -8.18 9.39 4.59
C ILE A 376 -7.82 10.42 3.51
N GLN A 377 -8.79 10.89 2.75
CA GLN A 377 -8.57 11.92 1.73
C GLN A 377 -8.01 13.21 2.33
N ARG A 378 -8.53 13.66 3.49
CA ARG A 378 -8.06 14.87 4.17
C ARG A 378 -6.65 14.72 4.73
N SER A 379 -6.33 13.57 5.31
CA SER A 379 -5.01 13.25 5.87
C SER A 379 -4.02 12.71 4.84
N ARG A 380 -4.39 12.65 3.56
CA ARG A 380 -3.59 12.05 2.49
C ARG A 380 -3.11 10.64 2.81
N GLY A 381 -3.95 9.82 3.43
CA GLY A 381 -3.64 8.43 3.78
C GLY A 381 -2.57 8.22 4.85
N GLU A 382 -1.91 9.26 5.35
CA GLU A 382 -0.80 9.14 6.32
C GLU A 382 -1.20 8.46 7.63
N LEU A 383 -2.48 8.54 8.01
CA LEU A 383 -3.00 7.89 9.20
C LEU A 383 -2.77 6.38 9.20
N LEU A 384 -2.79 5.75 8.02
CA LEU A 384 -2.69 4.30 7.88
C LEU A 384 -1.28 3.76 8.15
N PHE A 385 -0.26 4.61 8.12
CA PHE A 385 1.12 4.26 8.45
C PHE A 385 1.46 4.42 9.92
N ALA A 386 0.55 5.00 10.72
CA ALA A 386 0.79 5.21 12.15
C ALA A 386 0.86 3.88 12.91
N ARG A 387 1.65 3.86 13.98
CA ARG A 387 1.66 2.78 14.98
C ARG A 387 0.60 3.00 16.04
N CYS A 388 0.37 4.27 16.40
CA CYS A 388 -0.60 4.65 17.42
C CYS A 388 -1.38 5.90 17.00
N TRP A 389 -2.69 5.90 17.24
CA TRP A 389 -3.53 7.08 17.11
C TRP A 389 -3.85 7.67 18.49
N LEU A 390 -3.54 8.94 18.67
CA LEU A 390 -4.09 9.73 19.77
C LEU A 390 -5.42 10.34 19.29
N LEU A 391 -6.53 9.77 19.77
CA LEU A 391 -7.87 10.25 19.44
C LEU A 391 -8.24 11.39 20.37
N VAL A 392 -8.48 12.57 19.82
CA VAL A 392 -8.79 13.80 20.56
C VAL A 392 -10.12 14.39 20.09
N GLU A 393 -10.75 15.24 20.92
CA GLU A 393 -12.09 15.76 20.63
C GLU A 393 -12.08 16.67 19.41
N GLY A 394 -11.18 17.66 19.36
CA GLY A 394 -11.19 18.66 18.31
C GLY A 394 -9.84 19.29 17.98
N GLU A 395 -9.89 20.36 17.20
CA GLU A 395 -8.72 21.05 16.66
C GLU A 395 -7.86 21.71 17.75
N THR A 396 -8.47 22.14 18.87
CA THR A 396 -7.76 22.71 20.02
C THR A 396 -6.72 21.73 20.57
N GLU A 397 -7.15 20.49 20.81
CA GLU A 397 -6.30 19.42 21.33
C GLU A 397 -5.19 19.05 20.32
N VAL A 398 -5.50 19.03 19.02
CA VAL A 398 -4.50 18.77 17.98
C VAL A 398 -3.34 19.75 18.10
N TRP A 399 -3.62 21.05 18.22
CA TRP A 399 -2.59 22.09 18.37
C TRP A 399 -1.81 21.93 19.67
N VAL A 400 -2.50 21.74 20.79
CA VAL A 400 -1.90 21.67 22.13
C VAL A 400 -1.02 20.44 22.27
N TYR A 401 -1.50 19.25 21.90
CA TYR A 401 -0.71 18.02 22.00
C TYR A 401 0.49 18.00 21.04
N SER A 402 0.35 18.58 19.84
CA SER A 402 1.46 18.70 18.88
C SER A 402 2.57 19.60 19.44
N ALA A 403 2.20 20.78 19.98
CA ALA A 403 3.15 21.73 20.53
C ALA A 403 3.77 21.21 21.85
N ALA A 404 2.98 20.55 22.70
CA ALA A 404 3.47 19.93 23.92
C ALA A 404 4.50 18.83 23.62
N ALA A 405 4.28 18.01 22.61
CA ALA A 405 5.25 17.02 22.17
C ALA A 405 6.56 17.68 21.69
N THR A 406 6.45 18.77 20.90
CA THR A 406 7.61 19.56 20.45
C THR A 406 8.36 20.15 21.65
N ALA A 407 7.66 20.71 22.65
CA ALA A 407 8.25 21.24 23.87
C ALA A 407 8.98 20.17 24.70
N LEU A 408 8.51 18.93 24.64
CA LEU A 408 9.18 17.76 25.25
C LEU A 408 10.36 17.24 24.41
N GLY A 409 10.64 17.84 23.23
CA GLY A 409 11.69 17.40 22.31
C GLY A 409 11.31 16.17 21.49
N TRP A 410 10.01 15.89 21.31
CA TRP A 410 9.51 14.73 20.56
C TRP A 410 8.92 15.15 19.23
N ASN A 411 9.27 14.41 18.19
CA ASN A 411 8.57 14.44 16.93
C ASN A 411 7.58 13.27 16.87
N LEU A 412 6.28 13.54 16.95
CA LEU A 412 5.25 12.51 16.96
C LEU A 412 5.28 11.65 15.69
N HIS A 413 5.67 12.23 14.55
CA HIS A 413 5.80 11.50 13.30
C HIS A 413 6.90 10.43 13.36
N ASP A 414 8.05 10.78 13.95
CA ASP A 414 9.21 9.88 14.04
C ASP A 414 8.93 8.70 14.97
N ILE A 415 8.13 8.92 16.01
CA ILE A 415 7.71 7.86 16.94
C ILE A 415 6.44 7.13 16.47
N GLY A 416 5.95 7.39 15.25
CA GLY A 416 4.81 6.69 14.68
C GLY A 416 3.44 7.05 15.28
N VAL A 417 3.32 8.17 15.98
CA VAL A 417 2.06 8.65 16.57
C VAL A 417 1.39 9.65 15.63
N ARG A 418 0.07 9.54 15.48
CA ARG A 418 -0.77 10.54 14.79
C ARG A 418 -1.90 10.97 15.70
N ILE A 419 -2.11 12.30 15.77
CA ILE A 419 -3.26 12.87 16.48
C ILE A 419 -4.43 12.90 15.50
N VAL A 420 -5.58 12.35 15.92
CA VAL A 420 -6.78 12.22 15.09
C VAL A 420 -7.98 12.82 15.82
N GLU A 421 -8.56 13.87 15.28
CA GLU A 421 -9.78 14.48 15.82
C GLU A 421 -11.00 13.61 15.51
N TYR A 422 -11.91 13.44 16.49
CA TYR A 422 -13.14 12.67 16.31
C TYR A 422 -14.43 13.51 16.31
N GLN A 423 -14.35 14.82 16.55
CA GLN A 423 -15.55 15.68 16.63
C GLN A 423 -16.36 15.69 15.32
N GLN A 424 -15.70 15.64 14.16
CA GLN A 424 -16.36 15.60 12.84
C GLN A 424 -16.64 14.17 12.35
N SER A 425 -16.27 13.17 13.13
CA SER A 425 -16.46 11.74 12.82
C SER A 425 -16.97 11.01 14.06
N ASP A 426 -17.06 9.70 14.00
CA ASP A 426 -17.45 8.89 15.15
C ASP A 426 -16.20 8.24 15.77
N VAL A 427 -15.95 8.47 17.06
CA VAL A 427 -14.82 7.91 17.79
C VAL A 427 -14.85 6.37 17.74
N SER A 428 -16.04 5.75 17.74
CA SER A 428 -16.16 4.28 17.64
C SER A 428 -15.74 3.76 16.26
N MET A 429 -16.04 4.50 15.19
CA MET A 429 -15.60 4.17 13.84
C MET A 429 -14.07 4.19 13.75
N LEU A 430 -13.43 5.24 14.26
CA LEU A 430 -11.96 5.33 14.27
C LEU A 430 -11.33 4.17 15.05
N ALA A 431 -11.84 3.86 16.24
CA ALA A 431 -11.36 2.74 17.05
C ALA A 431 -11.59 1.37 16.38
N LYS A 432 -12.73 1.16 15.68
CA LYS A 432 -12.97 -0.06 14.88
C LYS A 432 -11.92 -0.23 13.79
N VAL A 433 -11.64 0.84 13.04
CA VAL A 433 -10.64 0.81 11.97
C VAL A 433 -9.24 0.57 12.54
N ALA A 434 -8.86 1.27 13.62
CA ALA A 434 -7.58 1.06 14.27
C ALA A 434 -7.40 -0.40 14.70
N ASN A 435 -8.41 -0.99 15.37
CA ASN A 435 -8.38 -2.40 15.78
C ASN A 435 -8.28 -3.36 14.59
N ALA A 436 -9.01 -3.09 13.50
CA ALA A 436 -9.00 -3.93 12.29
C ALA A 436 -7.65 -3.88 11.56
N LEU A 437 -6.99 -2.72 11.58
CA LEU A 437 -5.70 -2.50 10.94
C LEU A 437 -4.49 -2.73 11.87
N GLY A 438 -4.71 -3.19 13.11
CA GLY A 438 -3.64 -3.41 14.07
C GLY A 438 -2.89 -2.12 14.43
N ILE A 439 -3.59 -0.98 14.49
CA ILE A 439 -3.07 0.30 14.94
C ILE A 439 -3.47 0.47 16.40
N SER A 440 -2.51 0.73 17.27
CA SER A 440 -2.80 1.08 18.65
C SER A 440 -3.55 2.42 18.70
N TRP A 441 -4.39 2.62 19.70
CA TRP A 441 -5.07 3.89 19.87
C TRP A 441 -5.29 4.23 21.35
N TYR A 442 -5.25 5.51 21.64
CA TYR A 442 -5.52 6.07 22.96
C TYR A 442 -6.47 7.25 22.80
N CYS A 443 -7.55 7.29 23.57
CA CYS A 443 -8.58 8.33 23.49
C CYS A 443 -8.47 9.29 24.68
N VAL A 444 -8.46 10.57 24.37
CA VAL A 444 -8.53 11.66 25.36
C VAL A 444 -9.76 12.50 25.09
N GLY A 445 -10.49 12.78 26.12
CA GLY A 445 -11.65 13.68 26.08
C GLY A 445 -11.74 14.55 27.32
N ASP A 446 -12.68 15.49 27.28
CA ASP A 446 -13.00 16.32 28.42
C ASP A 446 -13.86 15.55 29.45
N ASP A 447 -13.69 15.85 30.74
CA ASP A 447 -14.51 15.29 31.82
C ASP A 447 -15.84 16.07 31.95
N ASP A 448 -16.61 16.02 30.88
CA ASP A 448 -17.89 16.71 30.72
C ASP A 448 -19.05 15.73 30.46
N ASN A 449 -20.21 16.25 30.05
CA ASN A 449 -21.37 15.44 29.71
C ASN A 449 -21.13 14.48 28.53
N ASN A 450 -20.17 14.75 27.66
CA ASN A 450 -19.82 13.92 26.49
C ASN A 450 -19.01 12.68 26.91
N ARG A 451 -18.32 12.71 28.04
CA ARG A 451 -17.54 11.59 28.57
C ARG A 451 -18.32 10.26 28.56
N LEU A 452 -19.53 10.27 29.12
CA LEU A 452 -20.38 9.07 29.18
C LEU A 452 -20.75 8.55 27.79
N ILE A 453 -20.88 9.45 26.80
CA ILE A 453 -21.17 9.07 25.42
C ILE A 453 -19.94 8.40 24.80
N VAL A 454 -18.77 8.98 24.95
CA VAL A 454 -17.50 8.44 24.44
C VAL A 454 -17.22 7.08 25.07
N GLU A 455 -17.28 6.97 26.41
CA GLU A 455 -17.12 5.70 27.11
C GLU A 455 -18.09 4.61 26.62
N ARG A 456 -19.38 4.94 26.46
CA ARG A 456 -20.38 3.99 25.97
C ARG A 456 -20.05 3.48 24.57
N LYS A 457 -19.52 4.35 23.71
CA LYS A 457 -19.14 3.99 22.34
C LYS A 457 -17.88 3.14 22.28
N LEU A 458 -16.90 3.40 23.13
CA LEU A 458 -15.60 2.71 23.08
C LEU A 458 -15.56 1.41 23.91
N LYS A 459 -16.27 1.33 25.03
CA LYS A 459 -16.29 0.14 25.90
C LYS A 459 -16.55 -1.18 25.17
N PRO A 460 -17.48 -1.28 24.17
CA PRO A 460 -17.69 -2.54 23.42
C PRO A 460 -16.52 -2.95 22.54
N LEU A 461 -15.60 -2.05 22.24
CA LEU A 461 -14.44 -2.28 21.37
C LEU A 461 -13.18 -2.70 22.15
N LEU A 462 -13.23 -2.65 23.48
CA LEU A 462 -12.14 -3.04 24.37
C LEU A 462 -12.20 -4.56 24.62
N LYS A 463 -11.07 -5.23 24.39
CA LYS A 463 -10.96 -6.70 24.49
C LYS A 463 -10.08 -7.12 25.65
N GLY A 464 -10.44 -6.80 26.90
CA GLY A 464 -9.69 -7.27 28.06
C GLY A 464 -9.50 -6.22 29.16
N SER A 465 -8.94 -6.62 30.31
CA SER A 465 -8.82 -5.76 31.49
C SER A 465 -7.80 -4.61 31.32
N LYS A 466 -6.71 -4.83 30.60
CA LYS A 466 -5.70 -3.80 30.28
C LYS A 466 -6.22 -2.75 29.26
N GLU A 467 -7.24 -3.08 28.49
CA GLU A 467 -7.78 -2.17 27.49
C GLU A 467 -8.71 -1.08 28.08
N ALA A 468 -9.15 -1.23 29.33
CA ALA A 468 -9.87 -0.16 30.05
C ALA A 468 -9.03 1.13 30.19
N GLU A 469 -7.70 1.00 30.07
CA GLU A 469 -6.74 2.11 30.15
C GLU A 469 -6.56 2.85 28.82
N LYS A 470 -7.25 2.45 27.74
CA LYS A 470 -7.15 3.11 26.44
C LYS A 470 -7.93 4.43 26.31
N MET A 471 -8.51 4.91 27.39
CA MET A 471 -9.19 6.20 27.40
C MET A 471 -8.97 6.93 28.73
N THR A 472 -8.84 8.24 28.66
CA THR A 472 -8.70 9.12 29.82
C THR A 472 -9.46 10.43 29.65
N PHE A 473 -9.90 10.98 30.77
CA PHE A 473 -10.59 12.28 30.86
C PHE A 473 -9.91 13.09 31.96
N PRO A 474 -8.68 13.61 31.70
CA PRO A 474 -7.77 14.06 32.75
C PRO A 474 -8.08 15.48 33.27
N TYR A 475 -9.00 16.18 32.67
CA TYR A 475 -9.37 17.57 33.00
C TYR A 475 -10.83 17.86 32.63
N PRO A 476 -11.49 18.85 33.28
CA PRO A 476 -12.87 19.25 32.92
C PRO A 476 -13.01 19.69 31.45
N ASN A 477 -12.03 20.41 30.96
CA ASN A 477 -11.77 20.73 29.55
C ASN A 477 -10.31 21.16 29.39
N ILE A 478 -9.81 21.10 28.16
CA ILE A 478 -8.40 21.40 27.90
C ILE A 478 -8.05 22.86 28.21
N GLU A 479 -8.96 23.80 27.99
CA GLU A 479 -8.73 25.22 28.31
C GLU A 479 -8.52 25.42 29.81
N THR A 480 -9.34 24.78 30.63
CA THR A 480 -9.19 24.86 32.10
C THR A 480 -7.81 24.30 32.54
N ASN A 481 -7.37 23.18 31.96
CA ASN A 481 -6.06 22.63 32.25
C ASN A 481 -4.94 23.63 31.90
N LEU A 482 -4.99 24.26 30.75
CA LEU A 482 -3.99 25.22 30.31
C LEU A 482 -3.99 26.49 31.18
N LEU A 483 -5.17 27.01 31.54
CA LEU A 483 -5.31 28.15 32.43
C LEU A 483 -4.72 27.87 33.82
N GLN A 484 -4.98 26.70 34.40
CA GLN A 484 -4.42 26.26 35.68
C GLN A 484 -2.91 26.08 35.65
N ASN A 485 -2.33 25.79 34.45
CA ASN A 485 -0.91 25.57 34.27
C ASN A 485 -0.16 26.80 33.70
N GLY A 486 -0.71 27.99 33.86
CA GLY A 486 0.00 29.26 33.69
C GLY A 486 -0.11 29.89 32.32
N PHE A 487 -1.10 29.51 31.49
CA PHE A 487 -1.37 30.12 30.19
C PHE A 487 -2.49 31.19 30.24
N GLY A 488 -2.85 31.68 31.43
CA GLY A 488 -3.88 32.69 31.59
C GLY A 488 -3.59 33.98 30.81
N ASP A 489 -2.33 34.39 30.73
CA ASP A 489 -1.87 35.54 29.97
C ASP A 489 -2.16 35.41 28.45
N VAL A 490 -2.05 34.19 27.89
CA VAL A 490 -2.36 33.92 26.48
C VAL A 490 -3.85 34.02 26.21
N TYR A 491 -4.67 33.49 27.11
CA TYR A 491 -6.13 33.50 26.98
C TYR A 491 -6.69 34.92 27.20
N GLU A 492 -6.07 35.73 28.05
CA GLU A 492 -6.51 37.09 28.38
C GLU A 492 -6.63 37.97 27.13
N VAL A 493 -5.72 37.82 26.17
CA VAL A 493 -5.73 38.59 24.90
C VAL A 493 -7.02 38.39 24.10
N PHE A 494 -7.69 37.26 24.28
CA PHE A 494 -8.91 36.89 23.54
C PHE A 494 -10.19 36.98 24.38
N MET A 495 -10.04 37.21 25.67
CA MET A 495 -11.18 37.28 26.59
C MET A 495 -11.99 38.56 26.36
N SER A 496 -13.29 38.43 26.17
CA SER A 496 -14.20 39.54 25.94
C SER A 496 -15.44 39.54 26.87
N ASN A 497 -15.51 38.54 27.73
CA ASN A 497 -16.69 38.30 28.58
C ASN A 497 -16.35 38.31 30.08
N HIS A 498 -15.38 39.14 30.52
CA HIS A 498 -14.95 39.23 31.92
C HIS A 498 -16.11 39.47 32.89
N ASP A 499 -17.06 40.30 32.48
CA ASP A 499 -18.22 40.63 33.31
C ASP A 499 -19.13 39.43 33.61
N ARG A 500 -18.94 38.31 32.93
CA ARG A 500 -19.72 37.09 33.15
C ARG A 500 -19.07 36.13 34.13
N ILE A 501 -17.80 36.35 34.50
CA ILE A 501 -17.07 35.53 35.47
C ILE A 501 -17.60 35.93 36.85
N THR A 502 -18.16 34.98 37.57
CA THR A 502 -18.80 35.20 38.87
C THR A 502 -17.91 34.78 40.01
N THR A 503 -16.91 33.96 39.76
CA THR A 503 -15.95 33.46 40.76
C THR A 503 -14.78 34.43 41.00
N SER A 504 -14.26 34.45 42.19
CA SER A 504 -13.06 35.23 42.52
C SER A 504 -11.78 34.52 42.03
N ILE A 505 -10.73 35.28 41.65
CA ILE A 505 -9.46 34.74 41.17
C ILE A 505 -8.76 33.77 42.18
N ASN A 506 -9.11 33.88 43.46
CA ASN A 506 -8.61 33.00 44.51
C ASN A 506 -9.49 31.76 44.73
N ASP A 507 -10.57 31.60 44.00
CA ASP A 507 -11.47 30.46 44.09
C ASP A 507 -10.90 29.29 43.27
N PRO A 508 -10.91 28.06 43.79
CA PRO A 508 -10.49 26.90 43.07
C PRO A 508 -11.18 26.72 41.70
N ASP A 509 -12.44 27.16 41.61
CA ASP A 509 -13.26 27.00 40.40
C ASP A 509 -13.13 28.19 39.44
N TYR A 510 -12.28 29.19 39.75
CA TYR A 510 -12.11 30.39 38.91
C TYR A 510 -11.78 30.09 37.45
N TRP A 511 -10.81 29.23 37.24
CA TRP A 511 -10.36 28.89 35.88
C TRP A 511 -11.38 28.08 35.09
N GLU A 512 -12.22 27.30 35.76
CA GLU A 512 -13.33 26.60 35.12
C GLU A 512 -14.43 27.58 34.70
N ASP A 513 -14.79 28.54 35.58
CA ASP A 513 -15.74 29.61 35.24
C ASP A 513 -15.19 30.51 34.11
N TYR A 514 -13.89 30.82 34.15
CA TYR A 514 -13.21 31.55 33.08
C TYR A 514 -13.33 30.83 31.75
N ALA A 515 -12.95 29.53 31.67
CA ALA A 515 -13.03 28.73 30.47
C ALA A 515 -14.46 28.60 29.92
N LYS A 516 -15.44 28.47 30.79
CA LYS A 516 -16.86 28.41 30.43
C LYS A 516 -17.35 29.68 29.73
N HIS A 517 -16.86 30.85 30.13
CA HIS A 517 -17.23 32.14 29.54
C HIS A 517 -16.30 32.61 28.43
N PHE A 518 -15.24 31.82 28.13
CA PHE A 518 -14.32 32.12 27.04
C PHE A 518 -15.02 32.04 25.67
N PRO A 519 -14.79 33.00 24.76
CA PRO A 519 -15.46 33.03 23.46
C PRO A 519 -15.15 31.81 22.59
N LYS A 520 -16.14 30.98 22.29
CA LYS A 520 -15.98 29.75 21.50
C LYS A 520 -15.22 29.96 20.17
N ARG A 521 -15.48 31.08 19.46
CA ARG A 521 -14.80 31.44 18.20
C ARG A 521 -13.30 31.73 18.36
N SER A 522 -12.84 31.96 19.57
CA SER A 522 -11.45 32.30 19.88
C SER A 522 -10.65 31.10 20.42
N LYS A 523 -11.30 29.96 20.73
CA LYS A 523 -10.64 28.78 21.31
C LYS A 523 -9.47 28.27 20.46
N VAL A 524 -9.69 28.04 19.16
CA VAL A 524 -8.65 27.54 18.25
C VAL A 524 -7.50 28.55 18.10
N LYS A 525 -7.80 29.86 18.07
CA LYS A 525 -6.75 30.90 18.04
C LYS A 525 -5.94 30.96 19.31
N ALA A 526 -6.60 30.83 20.47
CA ALA A 526 -5.92 30.76 21.76
C ALA A 526 -5.04 29.50 21.84
N ALA A 527 -5.56 28.35 21.42
CA ALA A 527 -4.80 27.10 21.36
C ALA A 527 -3.54 27.20 20.48
N PHE A 528 -3.65 27.84 19.32
CA PHE A 528 -2.48 28.10 18.47
C PHE A 528 -1.43 28.94 19.20
N ASN A 529 -1.83 30.02 19.88
CA ASN A 529 -0.91 30.86 20.65
C ASN A 529 -0.34 30.13 21.88
N VAL A 530 -1.14 29.31 22.55
CA VAL A 530 -0.64 28.41 23.60
C VAL A 530 0.43 27.47 23.05
N GLY A 531 0.23 26.93 21.84
CA GLY A 531 1.22 26.10 21.17
C GLY A 531 2.55 26.81 21.00
N LEU A 532 2.55 28.05 20.52
CA LEU A 532 3.77 28.85 20.37
C LEU A 532 4.43 29.13 21.74
N GLU A 533 3.65 29.38 22.78
CA GLU A 533 4.16 29.61 24.12
C GLU A 533 4.71 28.33 24.76
N LEU A 534 4.07 27.17 24.54
CA LEU A 534 4.61 25.87 24.98
C LEU A 534 6.00 25.61 24.40
N GLU A 535 6.18 25.83 23.10
CA GLU A 535 7.48 25.69 22.46
C GLU A 535 8.53 26.69 23.02
N THR A 536 8.09 27.91 23.33
CA THR A 536 8.97 28.97 23.87
C THR A 536 9.33 28.72 25.33
N ARG A 537 8.37 28.36 26.18
CA ARG A 537 8.54 28.12 27.63
C ARG A 537 9.21 26.75 27.90
N GLY A 538 9.15 25.82 26.93
CA GLY A 538 9.81 24.52 26.98
C GLY A 538 9.13 23.49 27.88
N MET A 539 9.84 22.41 28.15
CA MET A 539 9.36 21.17 28.78
C MET A 539 8.64 21.38 30.15
N GLU A 540 9.08 22.33 30.94
CA GLU A 540 8.51 22.58 32.27
C GLU A 540 7.11 23.20 32.21
N SER A 541 6.72 23.78 31.10
CA SER A 541 5.41 24.38 30.89
C SER A 541 4.33 23.35 30.47
N VAL A 542 4.73 22.15 30.09
CA VAL A 542 3.79 21.08 29.74
C VAL A 542 3.13 20.54 31.00
N SER A 543 1.79 20.62 31.05
CA SER A 543 1.05 20.15 32.23
C SER A 543 1.25 18.66 32.46
N PRO A 544 1.25 18.21 33.73
CA PRO A 544 1.43 16.79 34.09
C PRO A 544 0.43 15.87 33.39
N GLN A 545 -0.80 16.32 33.19
CA GLN A 545 -1.87 15.55 32.55
C GLN A 545 -1.57 15.35 31.06
N ILE A 546 -1.20 16.42 30.34
CA ILE A 546 -0.85 16.37 28.92
C ILE A 546 0.40 15.49 28.74
N ARG A 547 1.39 15.64 29.61
CA ARG A 547 2.61 14.83 29.59
C ARG A 547 2.31 13.34 29.77
N SER A 548 1.47 13.00 30.75
CA SER A 548 1.07 11.59 31.00
C SER A 548 0.41 10.96 29.78
N VAL A 549 -0.46 11.69 29.08
CA VAL A 549 -1.07 11.22 27.84
C VAL A 549 -0.01 10.96 26.76
N LEU A 550 0.92 11.90 26.56
CA LEU A 550 1.99 11.77 25.57
C LEU A 550 2.94 10.61 25.91
N ASP A 551 3.29 10.42 27.19
CA ASP A 551 4.10 9.29 27.65
C ASP A 551 3.39 7.95 27.34
N THR A 552 2.07 7.88 27.58
CA THR A 552 1.27 6.67 27.29
C THR A 552 1.25 6.34 25.79
N VAL A 553 0.94 7.30 24.93
CA VAL A 553 0.89 7.01 23.46
C VAL A 553 2.26 6.68 22.90
N ARG A 554 3.32 7.24 23.46
CA ARG A 554 4.70 6.87 23.10
C ARG A 554 4.99 5.42 23.45
N SER A 555 4.69 5.01 24.70
CA SER A 555 4.84 3.62 25.14
C SER A 555 4.06 2.65 24.25
N MET A 556 2.79 2.98 23.94
CA MET A 556 1.97 2.18 23.04
C MET A 556 2.53 2.11 21.61
N SER A 557 3.18 3.16 21.14
CA SER A 557 3.81 3.20 19.81
C SER A 557 5.09 2.37 19.75
N ASP A 558 5.86 2.33 20.85
CA ASP A 558 7.10 1.56 20.95
C ASP A 558 6.85 0.04 21.10
N GLY A 559 5.57 -0.38 21.19
CA GLY A 559 5.18 -1.79 21.31
C GLY A 559 5.45 -2.41 22.69
N SER A 560 5.75 -1.60 23.71
CA SER A 560 6.03 -2.05 25.07
C SER A 560 4.78 -2.52 25.83
N ASP A 561 3.58 -2.30 25.30
CA ASP A 561 2.29 -2.66 25.92
C ASP A 561 1.69 -3.99 25.39
N HIS A 562 2.44 -4.79 24.65
CA HIS A 562 1.97 -6.06 24.07
C HIS A 562 2.42 -7.31 24.84
N ASP A 563 2.60 -7.20 26.17
CA ASP A 563 2.75 -8.37 27.06
C ASP A 563 1.41 -8.84 27.64
#